data_c480f388bbfb4a4c8f1ad7162d1e3c06
#
_entry.id   c480f388bbfb4a4c8f1ad7162d1e3c06
#
_cell.length_a   1.000
_cell.length_b   1.000
_cell.length_c   1.000
_cell.angle_alpha   90.00
_cell.angle_beta   90.00
_cell.angle_gamma   90.00
#
_symmetry.space_group_name_H-M   'P 1'
#
loop_
_entity.id
_entity.type
_entity.pdbx_description
1 polymer ?
#
loop_
_entity_poly.entity_id
_entity_poly.type
_entity_poly.pdbx_seq_one_letter_code
_entity_poly.pdbx_strand_id
1 'polypeptide(L)'
;MNFKRMLLHKTSFVTFLFMLFVLIWLWGQVSIDHAELRFPVMIETSIECQTTAIENKDKLIVFTQSKKIAKILTKSLCDDNVVAKQYGSVIGYWGYRTSDSFEFVGKGIADLILAKNNIMAAFKAESTYNYQPVVGFADYTAFFISSKEKPRLTKEYFLDKRIGLLDYPTSRSGHILPKQTFKELNINLANLKITYARSHNELRDLLANGKVDIIASFWKESDAQRFSKNYITPLSNNVSGTRWYLKMQQNNTDLLCTVQTHLLEMSKDQTLHYYQDVKPYWNCDSKKIIFKGDNNE
;
A
#
# COMPACT_ATOMS: atom_id res chain seq x y z
N MET A 1 -60.62 -35.15 41.11
CA MET A 1 -60.17 -34.37 39.99
C MET A 1 -59.22 -35.21 39.14
N ASN A 2 -59.65 -35.62 37.93
CA ASN A 2 -59.08 -36.74 37.19
C ASN A 2 -57.65 -36.42 36.67
N PHE A 3 -56.65 -37.11 37.16
CA PHE A 3 -55.25 -37.04 36.77
C PHE A 3 -55.03 -37.21 35.22
N LYS A 4 -55.88 -38.05 34.60
CA LYS A 4 -55.89 -38.19 33.10
C LYS A 4 -56.27 -36.93 32.39
N ARG A 5 -57.13 -36.04 32.93
CA ARG A 5 -57.51 -34.75 32.26
C ARG A 5 -56.40 -33.72 32.36
N MET A 6 -55.59 -33.76 33.40
CA MET A 6 -54.46 -32.91 33.64
C MET A 6 -53.25 -33.33 32.73
N LEU A 7 -53.09 -34.62 32.44
CA LEU A 7 -52.08 -35.16 31.54
C LEU A 7 -52.41 -34.80 30.07
N LEU A 8 -53.68 -34.90 29.67
CA LEU A 8 -54.15 -34.52 28.33
C LEU A 8 -53.90 -33.01 28.05
N HIS A 9 -54.07 -32.13 29.02
CA HIS A 9 -53.77 -30.72 28.88
C HIS A 9 -52.25 -30.45 28.73
N LYS A 10 -51.39 -31.16 29.43
CA LYS A 10 -49.94 -31.01 29.30
C LYS A 10 -49.42 -31.54 27.96
N THR A 11 -49.90 -32.71 27.53
CA THR A 11 -49.51 -33.24 26.22
C THR A 11 -50.02 -32.39 25.06
N SER A 12 -51.26 -31.87 25.15
CA SER A 12 -51.82 -30.96 24.16
C SER A 12 -51.03 -29.63 24.08
N PHE A 13 -50.56 -29.11 25.21
CA PHE A 13 -49.74 -27.93 25.26
C PHE A 13 -48.35 -28.15 24.65
N VAL A 14 -47.72 -29.28 24.95
CA VAL A 14 -46.42 -29.66 24.40
C VAL A 14 -46.50 -29.87 22.87
N THR A 15 -47.55 -30.55 22.40
CA THR A 15 -47.76 -30.73 20.94
C THR A 15 -48.04 -29.41 20.23
N PHE A 16 -48.77 -28.50 20.86
CA PHE A 16 -48.98 -27.15 20.30
C PHE A 16 -47.64 -26.36 20.18
N LEU A 17 -46.81 -26.37 21.22
CA LEU A 17 -45.50 -25.76 21.20
C LEU A 17 -44.61 -26.35 20.13
N PHE A 18 -44.62 -27.66 19.97
CA PHE A 18 -43.84 -28.37 18.95
C PHE A 18 -44.31 -27.96 17.51
N MET A 19 -45.65 -27.93 17.32
CA MET A 19 -46.19 -27.45 16.03
C MET A 19 -45.79 -25.99 15.71
N LEU A 20 -45.85 -25.15 16.73
CA LEU A 20 -45.47 -23.73 16.57
C LEU A 20 -43.99 -23.58 16.25
N PHE A 21 -43.12 -24.38 16.86
CA PHE A 21 -41.69 -24.42 16.55
C PHE A 21 -41.43 -24.91 15.12
N VAL A 22 -42.11 -25.96 14.68
CA VAL A 22 -42.03 -26.49 13.33
C VAL A 22 -42.50 -25.45 12.29
N LEU A 23 -43.60 -24.73 12.59
CA LEU A 23 -44.10 -23.68 11.71
C LEU A 23 -43.14 -22.51 11.60
N ILE A 24 -42.54 -22.09 12.73
CA ILE A 24 -41.53 -21.03 12.71
C ILE A 24 -40.28 -21.50 11.95
N TRP A 25 -39.85 -22.75 12.16
CA TRP A 25 -38.71 -23.32 11.42
C TRP A 25 -38.97 -23.40 9.91
N LEU A 26 -40.14 -23.89 9.50
CA LEU A 26 -40.57 -23.94 8.09
C LEU A 26 -40.67 -22.52 7.49
N TRP A 27 -41.25 -21.58 8.24
CA TRP A 27 -41.31 -20.19 7.81
C TRP A 27 -39.93 -19.58 7.69
N GLY A 28 -39.01 -19.87 8.61
CA GLY A 28 -37.60 -19.50 8.50
C GLY A 28 -36.94 -20.06 7.22
N GLN A 29 -37.20 -21.30 6.84
CA GLN A 29 -36.69 -21.92 5.62
C GLN A 29 -37.25 -21.27 4.34
N VAL A 30 -38.53 -20.89 4.35
CA VAL A 30 -39.19 -20.25 3.19
C VAL A 30 -38.83 -18.74 3.11
N SER A 31 -38.62 -18.10 4.27
CA SER A 31 -38.30 -16.66 4.35
C SER A 31 -36.81 -16.36 4.24
N ILE A 32 -35.94 -17.36 4.27
CA ILE A 32 -34.58 -17.24 3.76
C ILE A 32 -34.71 -17.26 2.23
N ASP A 33 -35.23 -16.17 1.68
CA ASP A 33 -34.74 -15.73 0.39
C ASP A 33 -33.21 -15.79 0.56
N HIS A 34 -32.55 -16.64 -0.19
CA HIS A 34 -31.13 -16.55 -0.40
C HIS A 34 -30.94 -15.17 -1.02
N ALA A 35 -30.85 -14.14 -0.15
CA ALA A 35 -30.19 -12.93 -0.55
C ALA A 35 -28.82 -13.45 -0.98
N GLU A 36 -28.70 -13.81 -2.27
CA GLU A 36 -27.42 -13.87 -2.92
C GLU A 36 -26.79 -12.57 -2.47
N LEU A 37 -25.86 -12.68 -1.53
CA LEU A 37 -24.94 -11.61 -1.23
C LEU A 37 -24.30 -11.36 -2.59
N ARG A 38 -24.95 -10.52 -3.42
CA ARG A 38 -24.33 -9.91 -4.58
C ARG A 38 -23.27 -9.02 -3.98
N PHE A 39 -22.12 -9.65 -3.69
CA PHE A 39 -20.91 -8.89 -3.49
C PHE A 39 -20.88 -7.93 -4.68
N PRO A 40 -20.83 -6.61 -4.44
CA PRO A 40 -20.70 -5.66 -5.53
C PRO A 40 -19.57 -6.21 -6.39
N VAL A 41 -19.80 -6.28 -7.72
CA VAL A 41 -18.86 -6.80 -8.71
C VAL A 41 -17.48 -6.38 -8.26
N MET A 42 -16.64 -7.34 -7.83
CA MET A 42 -15.33 -7.02 -7.31
C MET A 42 -14.69 -6.21 -8.43
N ILE A 43 -14.42 -4.94 -8.16
CA ILE A 43 -13.73 -4.06 -9.10
C ILE A 43 -12.53 -4.89 -9.51
N GLU A 44 -12.41 -5.19 -10.81
CA GLU A 44 -11.35 -6.01 -11.35
C GLU A 44 -10.02 -5.46 -10.84
N THR A 45 -9.43 -6.15 -9.88
CA THR A 45 -8.20 -5.73 -9.19
C THR A 45 -6.99 -6.53 -9.66
N SER A 46 -7.16 -7.32 -10.73
CA SER A 46 -6.11 -8.16 -11.29
C SER A 46 -6.20 -8.25 -12.81
N ILE A 47 -5.09 -8.63 -13.41
CA ILE A 47 -4.95 -9.04 -14.81
C ILE A 47 -4.04 -10.26 -14.85
N GLU A 48 -4.34 -11.23 -15.68
CA GLU A 48 -3.53 -12.42 -15.90
C GLU A 48 -3.17 -12.56 -17.37
N CYS A 49 -1.97 -13.06 -17.65
CA CYS A 49 -1.56 -13.51 -18.97
C CYS A 49 -0.83 -14.84 -18.87
N GLN A 50 -0.93 -15.65 -19.92
CA GLN A 50 -0.22 -16.93 -20.04
C GLN A 50 1.13 -16.71 -20.70
N THR A 51 2.18 -17.33 -20.18
CA THR A 51 3.49 -17.40 -20.82
C THR A 51 3.52 -18.45 -21.92
N THR A 52 4.67 -18.65 -22.55
CA THR A 52 4.84 -19.75 -23.53
C THR A 52 4.85 -21.15 -22.88
N ALA A 53 5.02 -21.24 -21.55
CA ALA A 53 5.03 -22.51 -20.81
C ALA A 53 3.64 -22.86 -20.25
N ILE A 54 2.66 -23.05 -21.11
CA ILE A 54 1.23 -23.24 -20.77
C ILE A 54 0.99 -24.42 -19.82
N GLU A 55 1.82 -25.46 -19.88
CA GLU A 55 1.71 -26.64 -19.01
C GLU A 55 2.19 -26.37 -17.57
N ASN A 56 2.96 -25.32 -17.35
CA ASN A 56 3.41 -24.93 -16.02
C ASN A 56 2.26 -24.23 -15.28
N LYS A 57 1.95 -24.68 -14.06
CA LYS A 57 0.87 -24.12 -13.23
C LYS A 57 1.36 -23.05 -12.25
N ASP A 58 2.66 -22.85 -12.14
CA ASP A 58 3.23 -21.84 -11.25
C ASP A 58 2.95 -20.43 -11.78
N LYS A 59 2.64 -19.51 -10.86
CA LYS A 59 2.22 -18.15 -11.19
C LYS A 59 3.18 -17.15 -10.58
N LEU A 60 3.64 -16.19 -11.39
CA LEU A 60 4.37 -15.02 -10.90
C LEU A 60 3.38 -13.93 -10.48
N ILE A 61 3.30 -13.63 -9.19
CA ILE A 61 2.35 -12.67 -8.64
C ILE A 61 3.02 -11.32 -8.45
N VAL A 62 2.50 -10.31 -9.14
CA VAL A 62 2.95 -8.91 -9.10
C VAL A 62 1.92 -8.05 -8.39
N PHE A 63 2.33 -7.22 -7.44
CA PHE A 63 1.45 -6.25 -6.78
C PHE A 63 2.00 -4.83 -6.86
N THR A 64 1.13 -3.87 -7.19
CA THR A 64 1.43 -2.44 -7.17
C THR A 64 0.16 -1.61 -6.87
N GLN A 65 0.32 -0.35 -6.47
CA GLN A 65 -0.81 0.55 -6.25
C GLN A 65 -1.39 1.14 -7.55
N SER A 66 -0.81 0.85 -8.72
CA SER A 66 -1.22 1.43 -10.00
C SER A 66 -1.70 0.36 -10.99
N LYS A 67 -2.98 0.47 -11.41
CA LYS A 67 -3.55 -0.39 -12.46
C LYS A 67 -2.73 -0.33 -13.77
N LYS A 68 -2.28 0.87 -14.16
CA LYS A 68 -1.48 1.06 -15.38
C LYS A 68 -0.16 0.30 -15.31
N ILE A 69 0.56 0.43 -14.17
CA ILE A 69 1.83 -0.26 -13.95
C ILE A 69 1.65 -1.77 -13.87
N ALA A 70 0.64 -2.25 -13.13
CA ALA A 70 0.32 -3.68 -13.07
C ALA A 70 0.16 -4.26 -14.49
N LYS A 71 -0.63 -3.60 -15.34
CA LYS A 71 -0.86 -4.05 -16.73
C LYS A 71 0.40 -4.08 -17.59
N ILE A 72 1.19 -3.02 -17.55
CA ILE A 72 2.43 -2.91 -18.33
C ILE A 72 3.42 -4.00 -17.90
N LEU A 73 3.64 -4.12 -16.60
CA LEU A 73 4.64 -5.03 -16.05
C LEU A 73 4.20 -6.50 -16.22
N THR A 74 2.93 -6.82 -15.99
CA THR A 74 2.39 -8.16 -16.22
C THR A 74 2.63 -8.59 -17.66
N LYS A 75 2.30 -7.72 -18.62
CA LYS A 75 2.51 -8.04 -20.04
C LYS A 75 3.98 -8.24 -20.37
N SER A 76 4.86 -7.31 -19.97
CA SER A 76 6.28 -7.40 -20.31
C SER A 76 6.97 -8.63 -19.70
N LEU A 77 6.60 -9.01 -18.45
CA LEU A 77 7.12 -10.20 -17.79
C LEU A 77 6.55 -11.48 -18.42
N CYS A 78 5.30 -11.46 -18.91
CA CYS A 78 4.67 -12.60 -19.55
C CYS A 78 5.35 -13.00 -20.87
N ASP A 79 5.82 -11.99 -21.61
CA ASP A 79 6.48 -12.16 -22.89
C ASP A 79 7.99 -12.53 -22.75
N ASP A 80 8.49 -12.64 -21.51
CA ASP A 80 9.88 -12.90 -21.24
C ASP A 80 10.22 -14.39 -21.12
N ASN A 81 11.28 -14.83 -21.81
CA ASN A 81 11.68 -16.22 -21.88
C ASN A 81 12.23 -16.76 -20.53
N VAL A 82 12.83 -15.93 -19.68
CA VAL A 82 13.34 -16.36 -18.37
C VAL A 82 12.17 -16.58 -17.42
N VAL A 83 11.16 -15.71 -17.48
CA VAL A 83 9.92 -15.88 -16.73
C VAL A 83 9.17 -17.12 -17.20
N ALA A 84 9.05 -17.35 -18.51
CA ALA A 84 8.39 -18.53 -19.08
C ALA A 84 9.05 -19.86 -18.71
N LYS A 85 10.37 -19.88 -18.43
CA LYS A 85 11.05 -21.11 -17.95
C LYS A 85 10.60 -21.51 -16.53
N GLN A 86 10.07 -20.57 -15.74
CA GLN A 86 9.77 -20.77 -14.34
C GLN A 86 8.28 -20.69 -14.01
N TYR A 87 7.50 -19.94 -14.78
CA TYR A 87 6.10 -19.66 -14.52
C TYR A 87 5.25 -19.86 -15.77
N GLY A 88 4.09 -20.47 -15.61
CA GLY A 88 3.11 -20.65 -16.71
C GLY A 88 2.22 -19.41 -16.91
N SER A 89 2.09 -18.55 -15.90
CA SER A 89 1.35 -17.30 -16.03
C SER A 89 1.93 -16.20 -15.13
N VAL A 90 1.59 -14.96 -15.48
CA VAL A 90 1.89 -13.78 -14.66
C VAL A 90 0.58 -13.11 -14.27
N ILE A 91 0.39 -12.85 -12.97
CA ILE A 91 -0.80 -12.16 -12.45
C ILE A 91 -0.39 -10.83 -11.85
N GLY A 92 -0.90 -9.74 -12.41
CA GLY A 92 -0.73 -8.40 -11.87
C GLY A 92 -1.93 -7.95 -11.04
N TYR A 93 -1.74 -7.76 -9.75
CA TYR A 93 -2.73 -7.18 -8.85
C TYR A 93 -2.47 -5.70 -8.62
N TRP A 94 -3.54 -4.93 -8.40
CA TRP A 94 -3.43 -3.55 -7.94
C TRP A 94 -4.45 -3.25 -6.84
N GLY A 95 -4.06 -2.34 -5.94
CA GLY A 95 -4.92 -1.88 -4.85
C GLY A 95 -4.49 -0.50 -4.38
N TYR A 96 -5.48 0.35 -4.12
CA TYR A 96 -5.22 1.76 -3.76
C TYR A 96 -5.22 2.01 -2.25
N ARG A 97 -5.73 1.05 -1.47
CA ARG A 97 -5.80 1.16 -0.01
C ARG A 97 -4.53 0.65 0.64
N THR A 98 -4.19 1.23 1.77
CA THR A 98 -3.05 0.75 2.59
C THR A 98 -3.23 -0.70 3.03
N SER A 99 -4.48 -1.12 3.31
CA SER A 99 -4.83 -2.51 3.65
C SER A 99 -4.42 -3.50 2.57
N ASP A 100 -4.56 -3.13 1.30
CA ASP A 100 -4.20 -4.00 0.18
C ASP A 100 -2.69 -4.29 0.19
N SER A 101 -1.86 -3.24 0.37
CA SER A 101 -0.41 -3.42 0.52
C SER A 101 -0.04 -4.24 1.76
N PHE A 102 -0.75 -4.05 2.87
CA PHE A 102 -0.50 -4.82 4.10
C PHE A 102 -0.81 -6.30 3.93
N GLU A 103 -1.87 -6.63 3.20
CA GLU A 103 -2.22 -8.01 2.92
C GLU A 103 -1.16 -8.70 2.06
N PHE A 104 -0.77 -8.09 0.94
CA PHE A 104 0.21 -8.67 0.03
C PHE A 104 1.61 -8.78 0.64
N VAL A 105 2.05 -7.79 1.44
CA VAL A 105 3.33 -7.84 2.15
C VAL A 105 3.26 -8.77 3.36
N GLY A 106 2.26 -8.61 4.22
CA GLY A 106 2.17 -9.32 5.50
C GLY A 106 1.94 -10.82 5.36
N LYS A 107 1.28 -11.25 4.28
CA LYS A 107 1.09 -12.68 3.96
C LYS A 107 2.14 -13.22 2.98
N GLY A 108 3.03 -12.38 2.46
CA GLY A 108 4.02 -12.78 1.45
C GLY A 108 3.40 -13.32 0.17
N ILE A 109 2.25 -12.77 -0.26
CA ILE A 109 1.49 -13.27 -1.43
C ILE A 109 2.20 -12.92 -2.73
N ALA A 110 2.63 -11.65 -2.88
CA ALA A 110 3.29 -11.21 -4.11
C ALA A 110 4.71 -11.74 -4.21
N ASP A 111 5.10 -12.16 -5.41
CA ASP A 111 6.50 -12.46 -5.71
C ASP A 111 7.27 -11.18 -6.04
N LEU A 112 6.64 -10.25 -6.75
CA LEU A 112 7.18 -8.92 -7.06
C LEU A 112 6.24 -7.84 -6.52
N ILE A 113 6.73 -6.97 -5.65
CA ILE A 113 5.90 -5.94 -5.00
C ILE A 113 6.57 -4.57 -4.98
N LEU A 114 5.80 -3.52 -5.30
CA LEU A 114 6.18 -2.13 -5.07
C LEU A 114 5.74 -1.72 -3.67
N ALA A 115 6.68 -1.52 -2.76
CA ALA A 115 6.39 -1.20 -1.37
C ALA A 115 7.32 -0.12 -0.80
N LYS A 116 6.86 0.53 0.28
CA LYS A 116 7.70 1.42 1.08
C LYS A 116 8.52 0.61 2.06
N ASN A 117 9.78 1.01 2.27
CA ASN A 117 10.68 0.34 3.21
C ASN A 117 10.08 0.21 4.63
N ASN A 118 9.39 1.23 5.12
CA ASN A 118 8.76 1.18 6.45
C ASN A 118 7.63 0.13 6.55
N ILE A 119 6.96 -0.22 5.45
CA ILE A 119 5.98 -1.31 5.42
C ILE A 119 6.72 -2.65 5.46
N MET A 120 7.74 -2.83 4.63
CA MET A 120 8.56 -4.05 4.62
C MET A 120 9.17 -4.32 6.00
N ALA A 121 9.72 -3.29 6.64
CA ALA A 121 10.29 -3.39 7.98
C ALA A 121 9.25 -3.72 9.07
N ALA A 122 8.07 -3.11 9.01
CA ALA A 122 6.99 -3.36 9.98
C ALA A 122 6.53 -4.82 9.98
N PHE A 123 6.52 -5.48 8.83
CA PHE A 123 6.19 -6.91 8.69
C PHE A 123 7.42 -7.83 8.74
N LYS A 124 8.63 -7.28 8.91
CA LYS A 124 9.89 -8.04 8.76
C LYS A 124 9.92 -8.86 7.46
N ALA A 125 9.32 -8.33 6.40
CA ALA A 125 9.02 -9.07 5.18
C ALA A 125 10.29 -9.55 4.46
N GLU A 126 11.37 -8.77 4.49
CA GLU A 126 12.66 -9.13 3.89
C GLU A 126 13.22 -10.40 4.54
N SER A 127 13.22 -10.50 5.87
CA SER A 127 13.71 -11.68 6.59
C SER A 127 12.72 -12.85 6.62
N THR A 128 11.40 -12.57 6.62
CA THR A 128 10.37 -13.62 6.73
C THR A 128 10.11 -14.32 5.39
N TYR A 129 10.10 -13.54 4.30
CA TYR A 129 9.75 -14.06 2.97
C TYR A 129 10.91 -13.97 1.97
N ASN A 130 12.10 -13.59 2.42
CA ASN A 130 13.29 -13.40 1.59
C ASN A 130 13.07 -12.40 0.44
N TYR A 131 12.41 -11.29 0.72
CA TYR A 131 12.30 -10.19 -0.25
C TYR A 131 13.64 -9.47 -0.38
N GLN A 132 14.06 -9.24 -1.63
CA GLN A 132 15.26 -8.48 -1.95
C GLN A 132 14.87 -7.24 -2.76
N PRO A 133 15.42 -6.04 -2.46
CA PRO A 133 15.19 -4.87 -3.28
C PRO A 133 15.86 -5.06 -4.65
N VAL A 134 15.12 -4.78 -5.71
CA VAL A 134 15.58 -4.93 -7.10
C VAL A 134 15.84 -3.58 -7.75
N VAL A 135 14.87 -2.67 -7.66
CA VAL A 135 14.92 -1.31 -8.19
C VAL A 135 14.22 -0.38 -7.21
N GLY A 136 14.75 0.80 -6.99
CA GLY A 136 14.18 1.78 -6.08
C GLY A 136 14.22 3.20 -6.60
N PHE A 137 13.29 4.02 -6.10
CA PHE A 137 13.30 5.46 -6.33
C PHE A 137 14.34 6.13 -5.45
N ALA A 138 14.83 7.28 -5.89
CA ALA A 138 15.79 8.07 -5.13
C ALA A 138 15.22 8.47 -3.76
N ASP A 139 16.10 8.54 -2.78
CA ASP A 139 15.78 9.11 -1.48
C ASP A 139 15.46 10.59 -1.62
N TYR A 140 14.67 11.11 -0.71
CA TYR A 140 14.21 12.49 -0.76
C TYR A 140 14.21 13.14 0.62
N THR A 141 14.16 14.46 0.64
CA THR A 141 14.01 15.24 1.87
C THR A 141 12.55 15.54 2.15
N ALA A 142 12.12 15.31 3.38
CA ALA A 142 10.82 15.75 3.88
C ALA A 142 10.95 17.13 4.52
N PHE A 143 9.94 17.98 4.34
CA PHE A 143 9.95 19.35 4.81
C PHE A 143 8.64 19.72 5.52
N PHE A 144 8.70 20.66 6.46
CA PHE A 144 7.63 21.62 6.67
C PHE A 144 7.75 22.75 5.64
N ILE A 145 6.65 23.05 4.96
CA ILE A 145 6.55 24.09 3.94
C ILE A 145 5.51 25.12 4.40
N SER A 146 5.88 26.40 4.37
CA SER A 146 4.97 27.52 4.65
C SER A 146 4.95 28.49 3.45
N SER A 147 3.95 29.37 3.41
CA SER A 147 3.85 30.42 2.40
C SER A 147 4.34 31.80 2.87
N LYS A 148 4.62 31.97 4.17
CA LYS A 148 4.85 33.30 4.74
C LYS A 148 6.18 33.42 5.49
N GLU A 149 6.65 32.37 6.13
CA GLU A 149 7.84 32.40 6.97
C GLU A 149 8.49 31.02 7.05
N LYS A 150 9.77 30.97 7.40
CA LYS A 150 10.48 29.70 7.60
C LYS A 150 9.96 29.01 8.86
N PRO A 151 9.40 27.77 8.77
CA PRO A 151 8.95 27.03 9.95
C PRO A 151 10.07 26.80 10.95
N ARG A 152 9.77 27.08 12.23
CA ARG A 152 10.68 26.81 13.35
C ARG A 152 10.25 25.55 14.07
N LEU A 153 11.21 24.67 14.41
CA LEU A 153 10.95 23.42 15.10
C LEU A 153 10.88 23.66 16.62
N THR A 154 9.91 24.46 17.05
CA THR A 154 9.64 24.75 18.46
C THR A 154 8.16 24.56 18.80
N LYS A 155 7.88 24.22 20.05
CA LYS A 155 6.52 23.97 20.53
C LYS A 155 5.63 25.20 20.35
N GLU A 156 6.12 26.35 20.76
CA GLU A 156 5.40 27.63 20.71
C GLU A 156 5.00 27.99 19.30
N TYR A 157 5.89 27.72 18.33
CA TYR A 157 5.64 28.01 16.92
C TYR A 157 4.46 27.18 16.38
N PHE A 158 4.41 25.89 16.68
CA PHE A 158 3.37 25.01 16.13
C PHE A 158 2.01 25.19 16.79
N LEU A 159 1.93 25.58 18.06
CA LEU A 159 0.66 25.74 18.76
C LEU A 159 -0.23 26.83 18.15
N ASP A 160 0.35 27.85 17.54
CA ASP A 160 -0.39 28.96 16.92
C ASP A 160 -0.73 28.73 15.45
N LYS A 161 -0.23 27.64 14.83
CA LYS A 161 -0.36 27.41 13.40
C LYS A 161 -1.47 26.40 13.07
N ARG A 162 -2.11 26.63 11.93
CA ARG A 162 -2.97 25.62 11.26
C ARG A 162 -2.05 24.74 10.41
N ILE A 163 -2.08 23.44 10.65
CA ILE A 163 -1.11 22.50 10.10
C ILE A 163 -1.83 21.50 9.19
N GLY A 164 -1.38 21.38 7.95
CA GLY A 164 -1.85 20.37 7.00
C GLY A 164 -0.99 19.11 7.06
N LEU A 165 -1.61 17.97 7.31
CA LEU A 165 -1.00 16.64 7.26
C LEU A 165 -1.76 15.72 6.30
N LEU A 166 -1.13 14.62 5.86
CA LEU A 166 -1.83 13.61 5.08
C LEU A 166 -2.65 12.69 5.97
N ASP A 167 -3.87 12.41 5.55
CA ASP A 167 -4.70 11.32 6.06
C ASP A 167 -4.24 9.99 5.41
N TYR A 168 -2.97 9.68 5.57
CA TYR A 168 -2.35 8.47 5.04
C TYR A 168 -1.25 7.97 5.98
N PRO A 169 -1.58 7.06 6.92
CA PRO A 169 -0.70 6.69 8.04
C PRO A 169 0.69 6.17 7.64
N THR A 170 0.83 5.61 6.44
CA THR A 170 2.12 5.12 5.93
C THR A 170 2.93 6.19 5.16
N SER A 171 2.42 7.42 5.05
CA SER A 171 3.17 8.52 4.44
C SER A 171 4.25 9.01 5.39
N ARG A 172 5.52 8.88 4.99
CA ARG A 172 6.64 9.34 5.81
C ARG A 172 6.68 10.85 5.90
N SER A 173 6.74 11.55 4.77
CA SER A 173 6.85 13.02 4.75
C SER A 173 5.58 13.75 5.16
N GLY A 174 4.39 13.17 4.90
CA GLY A 174 3.12 13.85 5.18
C GLY A 174 2.43 13.45 6.48
N HIS A 175 2.89 12.38 7.15
CA HIS A 175 2.22 11.86 8.36
C HIS A 175 3.18 11.43 9.46
N ILE A 176 4.12 10.51 9.17
CA ILE A 176 4.96 9.89 10.19
C ILE A 176 5.97 10.90 10.75
N LEU A 177 6.81 11.48 9.90
CA LEU A 177 7.86 12.41 10.31
C LEU A 177 7.34 13.66 11.03
N PRO A 178 6.31 14.37 10.51
CA PRO A 178 5.79 15.52 11.27
C PRO A 178 5.23 15.14 12.64
N LYS A 179 4.54 13.99 12.76
CA LYS A 179 4.05 13.54 14.07
C LYS A 179 5.18 13.12 15.01
N GLN A 180 6.24 12.52 14.47
CA GLN A 180 7.45 12.24 15.24
C GLN A 180 8.09 13.52 15.75
N THR A 181 8.24 14.54 14.89
CA THR A 181 8.75 15.86 15.30
C THR A 181 7.90 16.48 16.42
N PHE A 182 6.57 16.42 16.31
CA PHE A 182 5.71 16.92 17.40
C PHE A 182 5.90 16.16 18.70
N LYS A 183 6.10 14.84 18.64
CA LYS A 183 6.41 14.03 19.82
C LYS A 183 7.76 14.41 20.44
N GLU A 184 8.79 14.60 19.63
CA GLU A 184 10.13 15.02 20.07
C GLU A 184 10.10 16.40 20.75
N LEU A 185 9.22 17.29 20.28
CA LEU A 185 8.98 18.61 20.87
C LEU A 185 8.02 18.57 22.09
N ASN A 186 7.62 17.39 22.55
CA ASN A 186 6.65 17.21 23.64
C ASN A 186 5.32 17.95 23.40
N ILE A 187 4.84 17.91 22.16
CA ILE A 187 3.55 18.49 21.75
C ILE A 187 2.49 17.39 21.72
N ASN A 188 1.41 17.57 22.49
CA ASN A 188 0.24 16.72 22.37
C ASN A 188 -0.52 17.12 21.07
N LEU A 189 -0.78 16.14 20.19
CA LEU A 189 -1.48 16.36 18.91
C LEU A 189 -2.88 16.97 19.10
N ALA A 190 -3.54 16.70 20.22
CA ALA A 190 -4.85 17.29 20.55
C ALA A 190 -4.80 18.82 20.71
N ASN A 191 -3.63 19.39 20.98
CA ASN A 191 -3.44 20.85 21.13
C ASN A 191 -3.11 21.53 19.81
N LEU A 192 -2.97 20.77 18.70
CA LEU A 192 -2.63 21.32 17.39
C LEU A 192 -3.90 21.47 16.53
N LYS A 193 -3.92 22.51 15.72
CA LYS A 193 -4.97 22.76 14.72
C LYS A 193 -4.61 22.01 13.44
N ILE A 194 -4.87 20.69 13.39
CA ILE A 194 -4.50 19.83 12.26
C ILE A 194 -5.68 19.70 11.28
N THR A 195 -5.39 19.93 10.00
CA THR A 195 -6.29 19.62 8.87
C THR A 195 -5.67 18.46 8.09
N TYR A 196 -6.44 17.37 7.91
CA TYR A 196 -6.00 16.23 7.12
C TYR A 196 -6.43 16.35 5.66
N ALA A 197 -5.52 16.05 4.74
CA ALA A 197 -5.74 16.03 3.31
C ALA A 197 -5.49 14.64 2.72
N ARG A 198 -6.12 14.32 1.60
CA ARG A 198 -6.03 13.01 0.93
C ARG A 198 -4.79 12.86 0.05
N SER A 199 -4.16 13.97 -0.33
CA SER A 199 -2.99 13.96 -1.21
C SER A 199 -2.03 15.11 -0.92
N HIS A 200 -0.77 14.97 -1.35
CA HIS A 200 0.20 16.06 -1.30
C HIS A 200 -0.20 17.27 -2.16
N ASN A 201 -0.95 17.07 -3.25
CA ASN A 201 -1.45 18.17 -4.06
C ASN A 201 -2.52 18.97 -3.31
N GLU A 202 -3.46 18.28 -2.66
CA GLU A 202 -4.46 18.92 -1.82
C GLU A 202 -3.82 19.71 -0.65
N LEU A 203 -2.75 19.18 -0.02
CA LEU A 203 -1.99 19.93 0.98
C LEU A 203 -1.44 21.25 0.41
N ARG A 204 -0.88 21.20 -0.81
CA ARG A 204 -0.37 22.40 -1.50
C ARG A 204 -1.47 23.40 -1.81
N ASP A 205 -2.65 22.93 -2.18
CA ASP A 205 -3.81 23.79 -2.44
C ASP A 205 -4.32 24.42 -1.16
N LEU A 206 -4.41 23.68 -0.06
CA LEU A 206 -4.78 24.23 1.25
C LEU A 206 -3.81 25.31 1.70
N LEU A 207 -2.48 25.12 1.50
CA LEU A 207 -1.47 26.10 1.84
C LEU A 207 -1.57 27.34 0.96
N ALA A 208 -1.67 27.19 -0.36
CA ALA A 208 -1.76 28.30 -1.30
C ALA A 208 -3.03 29.15 -1.10
N ASN A 209 -4.15 28.52 -0.73
CA ASN A 209 -5.40 29.19 -0.43
C ASN A 209 -5.48 29.72 1.02
N GLY A 210 -4.40 29.65 1.79
CA GLY A 210 -4.34 30.14 3.17
C GLY A 210 -5.29 29.43 4.14
N LYS A 211 -5.71 28.21 3.82
CA LYS A 211 -6.54 27.37 4.71
C LYS A 211 -5.71 26.77 5.85
N VAL A 212 -4.44 26.51 5.57
CA VAL A 212 -3.42 26.13 6.56
C VAL A 212 -2.20 27.06 6.43
N ASP A 213 -1.40 27.12 7.49
CA ASP A 213 -0.21 27.99 7.55
C ASP A 213 1.06 27.23 7.20
N ILE A 214 1.05 25.90 7.47
CA ILE A 214 2.18 24.98 7.26
C ILE A 214 1.64 23.66 6.74
N ILE A 215 2.38 23.02 5.85
CA ILE A 215 2.12 21.62 5.44
C ILE A 215 3.38 20.78 5.65
N ALA A 216 3.20 19.48 5.87
CA ALA A 216 4.29 18.51 5.83
C ALA A 216 4.27 17.75 4.49
N SER A 217 5.35 17.83 3.73
CA SER A 217 5.46 17.25 2.38
C SER A 217 6.92 17.10 1.96
N PHE A 218 7.13 16.58 0.75
CA PHE A 218 8.39 16.69 0.01
C PHE A 218 8.30 17.88 -0.95
N TRP A 219 9.46 18.39 -1.36
CA TRP A 219 9.54 19.46 -2.34
C TRP A 219 9.49 18.91 -3.77
N LYS A 220 8.68 19.54 -4.64
CA LYS A 220 8.67 19.32 -6.09
C LYS A 220 9.23 20.56 -6.78
N GLU A 221 9.86 20.42 -7.95
CA GLU A 221 10.33 21.57 -8.74
C GLU A 221 9.19 22.56 -9.07
N SER A 222 8.00 22.06 -9.36
CA SER A 222 6.80 22.88 -9.58
C SER A 222 6.35 23.69 -8.36
N ASP A 223 6.77 23.33 -7.15
CA ASP A 223 6.44 24.07 -5.93
C ASP A 223 7.06 25.47 -5.93
N ALA A 224 8.19 25.67 -6.64
CA ALA A 224 8.85 26.97 -6.78
C ALA A 224 7.98 28.04 -7.46
N GLN A 225 6.95 27.65 -8.21
CA GLN A 225 5.98 28.57 -8.81
C GLN A 225 4.98 29.14 -7.79
N ARG A 226 4.78 28.47 -6.65
CA ARG A 226 3.77 28.80 -5.64
C ARG A 226 4.35 29.16 -4.29
N PHE A 227 5.52 28.63 -3.96
CA PHE A 227 6.15 28.75 -2.63
C PHE A 227 7.63 29.07 -2.76
N SER A 228 8.19 29.68 -1.71
CA SER A 228 9.63 30.01 -1.67
C SER A 228 10.41 28.91 -0.95
N LYS A 229 11.57 28.52 -1.50
CA LYS A 229 12.55 27.67 -0.79
C LYS A 229 13.10 28.30 0.48
N ASN A 230 12.93 29.62 0.69
CA ASN A 230 13.29 30.27 1.95
C ASN A 230 12.32 29.94 3.10
N TYR A 231 11.13 29.43 2.78
CA TYR A 231 10.07 29.13 3.76
C TYR A 231 9.87 27.64 3.96
N ILE A 232 10.95 26.86 3.84
CA ILE A 232 10.93 25.43 4.13
C ILE A 232 11.91 25.08 5.25
N THR A 233 11.56 24.06 6.03
CA THR A 233 12.44 23.52 7.08
C THR A 233 12.49 22.00 6.94
N PRO A 234 13.69 21.40 6.83
CA PRO A 234 13.81 19.96 6.68
C PRO A 234 13.36 19.24 7.95
N LEU A 235 12.63 18.14 7.76
CA LEU A 235 12.26 17.17 8.80
C LEU A 235 13.24 16.01 8.83
N SER A 236 13.66 15.55 7.64
CA SER A 236 14.63 14.49 7.46
C SER A 236 15.23 14.61 6.07
N ASN A 237 16.53 14.49 5.95
CA ASN A 237 17.28 14.57 4.70
C ASN A 237 17.40 13.22 3.98
N ASN A 238 16.98 12.14 4.60
CA ASN A 238 17.15 10.79 4.05
C ASN A 238 15.87 9.96 4.26
N VAL A 239 14.83 10.32 3.51
CA VAL A 239 13.60 9.52 3.47
C VAL A 239 13.71 8.59 2.28
N SER A 240 13.92 7.29 2.54
CA SER A 240 14.11 6.32 1.47
C SER A 240 12.94 6.30 0.49
N GLY A 241 13.23 6.20 -0.80
CA GLY A 241 12.23 6.06 -1.86
C GLY A 241 11.40 4.77 -1.71
N THR A 242 10.35 4.63 -2.49
CA THR A 242 9.63 3.35 -2.64
C THR A 242 10.51 2.40 -3.45
N ARG A 243 10.43 1.10 -3.19
CA ARG A 243 11.28 0.09 -3.85
C ARG A 243 10.42 -1.04 -4.40
N TRP A 244 10.89 -1.62 -5.48
CA TRP A 244 10.44 -2.92 -5.95
C TRP A 244 11.20 -4.00 -5.22
N TYR A 245 10.49 -4.95 -4.65
CA TYR A 245 11.04 -6.11 -3.95
C TYR A 245 10.61 -7.37 -4.65
N LEU A 246 11.57 -8.25 -4.91
CA LEU A 246 11.35 -9.59 -5.45
C LEU A 246 11.54 -10.61 -4.32
N LYS A 247 10.59 -11.53 -4.17
CA LYS A 247 10.73 -12.68 -3.29
C LYS A 247 11.70 -13.66 -3.92
N MET A 248 12.87 -13.81 -3.30
CA MET A 248 13.92 -14.69 -3.81
C MET A 248 13.72 -16.12 -3.31
N GLN A 249 13.45 -17.03 -4.22
CA GLN A 249 13.52 -18.46 -3.95
C GLN A 249 14.91 -18.93 -4.34
N GLN A 250 15.71 -19.33 -3.34
CA GLN A 250 17.12 -19.69 -3.55
C GLN A 250 17.88 -18.60 -4.33
N ASN A 251 18.99 -18.82 -4.92
CA ASN A 251 19.76 -17.81 -5.63
C ASN A 251 19.26 -17.60 -7.08
N ASN A 252 17.97 -17.29 -7.27
CA ASN A 252 17.36 -17.10 -8.59
C ASN A 252 17.74 -15.73 -9.21
N THR A 253 19.01 -15.60 -9.54
CA THR A 253 19.59 -14.38 -10.09
C THR A 253 19.14 -14.08 -11.50
N ASP A 254 18.79 -15.09 -12.30
CA ASP A 254 18.29 -14.91 -13.66
C ASP A 254 16.95 -14.18 -13.64
N LEU A 255 16.02 -14.63 -12.79
CA LEU A 255 14.74 -13.95 -12.61
C LEU A 255 14.93 -12.51 -12.08
N LEU A 256 15.82 -12.34 -11.09
CA LEU A 256 16.10 -11.04 -10.52
C LEU A 256 16.60 -10.04 -11.57
N CYS A 257 17.55 -10.45 -12.38
CA CYS A 257 18.11 -9.58 -13.42
C CYS A 257 17.11 -9.30 -14.55
N THR A 258 16.31 -10.28 -14.91
CA THR A 258 15.20 -10.09 -15.85
C THR A 258 14.20 -9.06 -15.33
N VAL A 259 13.74 -9.22 -14.09
CA VAL A 259 12.82 -8.28 -13.46
C VAL A 259 13.44 -6.89 -13.36
N GLN A 260 14.72 -6.77 -12.97
CA GLN A 260 15.43 -5.50 -12.92
C GLN A 260 15.44 -4.81 -14.29
N THR A 261 15.72 -5.55 -15.36
CA THR A 261 15.74 -5.01 -16.72
C THR A 261 14.36 -4.45 -17.11
N HIS A 262 13.28 -5.22 -16.93
CA HIS A 262 11.93 -4.75 -17.23
C HIS A 262 11.52 -3.52 -16.42
N LEU A 263 11.90 -3.44 -15.15
CA LEU A 263 11.64 -2.28 -14.30
C LEU A 263 12.41 -1.04 -14.75
N LEU A 264 13.67 -1.20 -15.16
CA LEU A 264 14.50 -0.11 -15.69
C LEU A 264 13.98 0.37 -17.06
N GLU A 265 13.54 -0.53 -17.92
CA GLU A 265 12.94 -0.16 -19.21
C GLU A 265 11.62 0.59 -19.01
N MET A 266 10.75 0.08 -18.13
CA MET A 266 9.49 0.75 -17.77
C MET A 266 9.73 2.17 -17.25
N SER A 267 10.82 2.41 -16.51
CA SER A 267 11.15 3.74 -15.98
C SER A 267 11.52 4.77 -17.04
N LYS A 268 11.86 4.34 -18.25
CA LYS A 268 12.16 5.23 -19.40
C LYS A 268 10.90 5.79 -20.06
N ASP A 269 9.72 5.21 -19.79
CA ASP A 269 8.45 5.69 -20.34
C ASP A 269 8.08 7.04 -19.71
N GLN A 270 8.18 8.11 -20.50
CA GLN A 270 7.87 9.48 -20.09
C GLN A 270 6.42 9.69 -19.68
N THR A 271 5.52 8.80 -20.06
CA THR A 271 4.10 8.85 -19.64
C THR A 271 3.88 8.38 -18.21
N LEU A 272 4.92 7.85 -17.55
CA LEU A 272 4.90 7.29 -16.22
C LEU A 272 5.64 8.19 -15.21
N HIS A 273 5.34 9.49 -15.18
CA HIS A 273 6.04 10.52 -14.41
C HIS A 273 6.44 10.14 -12.97
N TYR A 274 5.69 9.25 -12.31
CA TYR A 274 6.01 8.80 -10.94
C TYR A 274 7.08 7.70 -10.92
N TYR A 275 7.27 6.96 -12.01
CA TYR A 275 8.12 5.77 -12.08
C TYR A 275 9.43 6.01 -12.83
N GLN A 276 9.80 7.26 -13.01
CA GLN A 276 11.08 7.69 -13.57
C GLN A 276 12.16 7.75 -12.46
N ASP A 277 13.42 7.90 -12.87
CA ASP A 277 14.58 8.10 -11.98
C ASP A 277 14.75 7.00 -10.92
N VAL A 278 14.70 5.77 -11.36
CA VAL A 278 14.92 4.59 -10.52
C VAL A 278 16.40 4.17 -10.54
N LYS A 279 16.85 3.57 -9.43
CA LYS A 279 18.21 3.02 -9.28
C LYS A 279 18.14 1.51 -9.13
N PRO A 280 19.01 0.75 -9.85
CA PRO A 280 19.14 -0.69 -9.64
C PRO A 280 19.89 -0.98 -8.34
N TYR A 281 19.51 -2.06 -7.66
CA TYR A 281 20.22 -2.57 -6.48
C TYR A 281 21.24 -3.65 -6.82
N TRP A 282 21.19 -4.22 -8.03
CA TRP A 282 22.05 -5.31 -8.45
C TRP A 282 22.84 -4.93 -9.69
N ASN A 283 24.06 -5.50 -9.80
CA ASN A 283 24.86 -5.38 -11.01
C ASN A 283 24.60 -6.61 -11.90
N CYS A 284 23.65 -6.47 -12.81
CA CYS A 284 23.26 -7.54 -13.74
C CYS A 284 24.09 -7.60 -15.02
N ASP A 285 24.99 -6.64 -15.26
CA ASP A 285 25.81 -6.57 -16.48
C ASP A 285 27.09 -7.40 -16.38
N SER A 286 27.44 -7.88 -15.18
CA SER A 286 28.66 -8.68 -14.95
C SER A 286 28.30 -10.14 -14.69
N LYS A 287 29.13 -11.05 -15.22
CA LYS A 287 29.04 -12.49 -14.95
C LYS A 287 29.13 -12.85 -13.45
N LYS A 288 29.42 -11.87 -12.59
CA LYS A 288 29.38 -11.95 -11.13
C LYS A 288 28.36 -10.94 -10.62
N ILE A 289 27.22 -11.44 -10.18
CA ILE A 289 26.18 -10.61 -9.58
C ILE A 289 26.63 -10.22 -8.18
N ILE A 290 26.83 -8.91 -7.97
CA ILE A 290 27.19 -8.35 -6.68
C ILE A 290 26.01 -7.49 -6.18
N PHE A 291 25.53 -7.82 -4.99
CA PHE A 291 24.56 -6.97 -4.30
C PHE A 291 25.24 -5.63 -3.94
N LYS A 292 24.72 -4.52 -4.51
CA LYS A 292 25.08 -3.18 -4.07
C LYS A 292 24.26 -2.83 -2.84
N GLY A 293 24.66 -3.38 -1.69
CA GLY A 293 24.09 -2.96 -0.41
C GLY A 293 24.38 -1.49 -0.15
N ASP A 294 23.45 -0.82 0.51
CA ASP A 294 23.70 0.50 1.10
C ASP A 294 24.82 0.34 2.14
N ASN A 295 26.08 0.60 1.75
CA ASN A 295 27.16 0.85 2.70
C ASN A 295 26.91 2.21 3.32
N ASN A 296 26.02 2.28 4.27
CA ASN A 296 25.92 3.37 5.25
C ASN A 296 25.37 2.75 6.53
N GLU A 297 26.29 2.21 7.35
CA GLU A 297 26.12 2.17 8.79
C GLU A 297 26.30 3.58 9.38
#